data_f66ff39f7a8d509c900331f1f65943a1
#
_entry.id   f66ff39f7a8d509c900331f1f65943a1
#
_cell.length_a   1.000
_cell.length_b   1.000
_cell.length_c   1.000
_cell.angle_alpha   90.00
_cell.angle_beta   90.00
_cell.angle_gamma   90.00
#
_symmetry.space_group_name_H-M   'P 1'
#
loop_
_entity.id
_entity.type
_entity.pdbx_description
1 polymer ?
#
loop_
_entity_poly.entity_id
_entity_poly.type
_entity_poly.pdbx_seq_one_letter_code
_entity_poly.pdbx_strand_id
1 'polypeptide(L)'
;MADGEVTRRSRVEVDVTGQRTEVAELVGEKAADLVLVNDDDLTYCLMGLDEASRAFVVEHIGDIESPMARTLCWSAAWEETRAGELQARGFPRRPTAVHRYADPAWTEAEGRDLLCDALIAGARGEDPDAALIFAQELTRAPLSDAAVAYLLKLVAAEPGATVGALTVDADLRWLALTALIAHSRYEDAESAEAAISELAAADRSASGTMSAVRARAAIPTAEAKRTAWDAAVSSELSNLGIRHTTEGLTWADPGELLQQFNEEYFRIAPRIWKEFSPEMAQRTLLELYPRWDVTEEHLGRADALLA
;
A
#
# COMPACT_ATOMS: atom_id res chain seq x y z
N MET A 1 -6.33 16.98 27.59
CA MET A 1 -5.56 15.74 27.87
C MET A 1 -5.50 15.56 29.39
N ALA A 2 -5.98 14.44 29.87
CA ALA A 2 -5.74 14.00 31.24
C ALA A 2 -4.65 12.92 31.15
N ASP A 3 -3.53 13.11 31.82
CA ASP A 3 -2.40 12.17 31.92
C ASP A 3 -1.71 11.73 30.59
N GLY A 4 -1.80 12.55 29.53
CA GLY A 4 -1.18 12.24 28.23
C GLY A 4 -2.05 11.38 27.30
N GLU A 5 -3.18 10.89 27.73
CA GLU A 5 -4.10 10.11 26.91
C GLU A 5 -5.23 10.96 26.32
N VAL A 6 -5.64 10.62 25.11
CA VAL A 6 -6.77 11.23 24.41
C VAL A 6 -8.01 10.39 24.63
N THR A 7 -8.95 10.89 25.43
CA THR A 7 -10.19 10.22 25.78
C THR A 7 -11.41 10.92 25.21
N ARG A 8 -12.46 10.16 24.93
CA ARG A 8 -13.75 10.70 24.49
C ARG A 8 -14.43 11.46 25.60
N ARG A 9 -14.64 12.77 25.42
CA ARG A 9 -15.30 13.64 26.40
C ARG A 9 -16.83 13.62 26.27
N SER A 10 -17.34 13.64 25.04
CA SER A 10 -18.78 13.64 24.75
C SER A 10 -19.05 12.89 23.44
N ARG A 11 -20.27 12.39 23.33
CA ARG A 11 -20.81 11.77 22.12
C ARG A 11 -22.25 12.24 21.94
N VAL A 12 -22.58 12.63 20.70
CA VAL A 12 -23.93 13.05 20.32
C VAL A 12 -24.30 12.30 19.04
N GLU A 13 -25.51 11.73 18.99
CA GLU A 13 -26.07 11.15 17.79
C GLU A 13 -26.90 12.20 17.08
N VAL A 14 -26.65 12.40 15.78
CA VAL A 14 -27.30 13.44 15.00
C VAL A 14 -27.60 12.96 13.59
N ASP A 15 -28.78 13.26 13.10
CA ASP A 15 -29.14 13.07 11.70
C ASP A 15 -28.58 14.23 10.87
N VAL A 16 -27.59 13.92 10.04
CA VAL A 16 -26.95 14.92 9.16
C VAL A 16 -27.85 15.18 7.96
N THR A 17 -28.34 16.40 7.81
CA THR A 17 -29.24 16.81 6.74
C THR A 17 -28.78 18.09 6.05
N GLY A 18 -28.87 18.10 4.70
CA GLY A 18 -28.50 19.27 3.89
C GLY A 18 -27.01 19.60 3.94
N GLN A 19 -26.69 20.87 3.64
CA GLN A 19 -25.30 21.35 3.59
C GLN A 19 -24.73 21.68 4.98
N ARG A 20 -25.59 21.89 5.97
CA ARG A 20 -25.23 22.27 7.34
C ARG A 20 -26.25 21.72 8.31
N THR A 21 -25.78 21.01 9.31
CA THR A 21 -26.59 20.53 10.43
C THR A 21 -26.05 21.15 11.73
N GLU A 22 -26.89 21.82 12.51
CA GLU A 22 -26.54 22.36 13.81
C GLU A 22 -26.72 21.28 14.89
N VAL A 23 -25.70 21.09 15.73
CA VAL A 23 -25.74 20.14 16.84
C VAL A 23 -26.01 20.91 18.12
N ALA A 24 -27.30 21.06 18.46
CA ALA A 24 -27.77 21.91 19.57
C ALA A 24 -27.17 21.49 20.91
N GLU A 25 -26.93 20.21 21.12
CA GLU A 25 -26.39 19.64 22.36
C GLU A 25 -24.96 20.10 22.66
N LEU A 26 -24.22 20.54 21.62
CA LEU A 26 -22.84 21.00 21.74
C LEU A 26 -22.74 22.53 21.83
N VAL A 27 -23.85 23.24 21.73
CA VAL A 27 -23.86 24.72 21.82
C VAL A 27 -23.51 25.15 23.25
N GLY A 28 -22.43 25.94 23.39
CA GLY A 28 -21.92 26.40 24.67
C GLY A 28 -20.92 25.47 25.36
N GLU A 29 -20.70 24.28 24.80
CA GLU A 29 -19.64 23.39 25.29
C GLU A 29 -18.25 23.94 24.92
N LYS A 30 -17.24 23.61 25.73
CA LYS A 30 -15.86 23.94 25.43
C LYS A 30 -15.44 23.19 24.17
N ALA A 31 -14.81 23.86 23.21
CA ALA A 31 -14.24 23.22 22.00
C ALA A 31 -13.36 22.03 22.37
N ALA A 32 -13.52 20.96 21.65
CA ALA A 32 -12.66 19.77 21.77
C ALA A 32 -11.38 19.96 20.95
N ASP A 33 -10.31 19.26 21.33
CA ASP A 33 -9.08 19.23 20.56
C ASP A 33 -9.25 18.38 19.27
N LEU A 34 -10.15 17.39 19.33
CA LEU A 34 -10.55 16.54 18.21
C LEU A 34 -12.07 16.42 18.14
N VAL A 35 -12.64 16.71 16.98
CA VAL A 35 -14.02 16.40 16.62
C VAL A 35 -14.01 15.30 15.57
N LEU A 36 -14.41 14.10 15.95
CA LEU A 36 -14.48 12.94 15.06
C LEU A 36 -15.94 12.65 14.72
N VAL A 37 -16.32 12.90 13.47
CA VAL A 37 -17.62 12.50 12.95
C VAL A 37 -17.63 11.02 12.65
N ASN A 38 -18.82 10.38 12.64
CA ASN A 38 -19.00 8.94 12.43
C ASN A 38 -18.18 8.07 13.41
N ASP A 39 -18.00 8.54 14.67
CA ASP A 39 -17.36 7.75 15.71
C ASP A 39 -18.06 6.39 15.87
N ASP A 40 -17.30 5.33 16.06
CA ASP A 40 -17.73 3.92 16.03
C ASP A 40 -18.15 3.37 14.63
N ASP A 41 -17.92 4.11 13.54
CA ASP A 41 -18.17 3.69 12.14
C ASP A 41 -19.61 3.21 11.87
N LEU A 42 -20.60 3.94 12.37
CA LEU A 42 -22.02 3.56 12.29
C LEU A 42 -22.68 3.91 10.94
N THR A 43 -22.04 4.76 10.15
CA THR A 43 -22.60 5.26 8.88
C THR A 43 -21.60 5.12 7.75
N TYR A 44 -22.05 4.69 6.59
CA TYR A 44 -21.22 4.70 5.37
C TYR A 44 -21.18 6.11 4.79
N CYS A 45 -20.10 6.84 5.09
CA CYS A 45 -19.91 8.20 4.62
C CYS A 45 -18.43 8.54 4.40
N LEU A 46 -18.19 9.55 3.59
CA LEU A 46 -16.88 10.17 3.47
C LEU A 46 -16.73 11.20 4.62
N MET A 47 -15.67 11.07 5.41
CA MET A 47 -15.40 11.94 6.53
C MET A 47 -14.22 12.87 6.21
N GLY A 48 -14.29 14.11 6.67
CA GLY A 48 -13.19 15.05 6.73
C GLY A 48 -12.99 15.55 8.18
N LEU A 49 -11.79 16.00 8.47
CA LEU A 49 -11.45 16.63 9.75
C LEU A 49 -11.42 18.15 9.57
N ASP A 50 -11.93 18.90 10.56
CA ASP A 50 -11.66 20.33 10.59
C ASP A 50 -10.16 20.61 10.83
N GLU A 51 -9.73 21.85 10.57
CA GLU A 51 -8.33 22.24 10.62
C GLU A 51 -7.67 21.97 11.98
N ALA A 52 -8.39 22.22 13.09
CA ALA A 52 -7.89 22.01 14.44
C ALA A 52 -7.77 20.53 14.76
N SER A 53 -8.80 19.74 14.44
CA SER A 53 -8.80 18.27 14.57
C SER A 53 -7.71 17.63 13.75
N ARG A 54 -7.46 18.10 12.53
CA ARG A 54 -6.39 17.64 11.65
C ARG A 54 -5.01 17.88 12.26
N ALA A 55 -4.74 19.10 12.73
CA ALA A 55 -3.47 19.44 13.39
C ALA A 55 -3.25 18.56 14.63
N PHE A 56 -4.29 18.37 15.43
CA PHE A 56 -4.25 17.52 16.61
C PHE A 56 -3.93 16.05 16.26
N VAL A 57 -4.60 15.48 15.25
CA VAL A 57 -4.39 14.08 14.83
C VAL A 57 -2.96 13.85 14.34
N VAL A 58 -2.37 14.78 13.59
CA VAL A 58 -0.98 14.64 13.11
C VAL A 58 0.00 14.47 14.28
N GLU A 59 -0.21 15.16 15.39
CA GLU A 59 0.69 15.15 16.55
C GLU A 59 0.33 14.03 17.56
N HIS A 60 -0.96 13.72 17.74
CA HIS A 60 -1.47 12.96 18.87
C HIS A 60 -2.21 11.67 18.50
N ILE A 61 -2.13 11.18 17.27
CA ILE A 61 -2.88 9.98 16.86
C ILE A 61 -2.48 8.73 17.67
N GLY A 62 -1.23 8.67 18.14
CA GLY A 62 -0.76 7.59 19.01
C GLY A 62 -1.36 7.61 20.41
N ASP A 63 -1.82 8.79 20.86
CA ASP A 63 -2.36 9.02 22.20
C ASP A 63 -3.88 8.76 22.27
N ILE A 64 -4.55 8.53 21.12
CA ILE A 64 -5.98 8.21 21.06
C ILE A 64 -6.18 6.77 21.56
N GLU A 65 -6.89 6.59 22.67
CA GLU A 65 -7.09 5.30 23.31
C GLU A 65 -7.83 4.30 22.40
N SER A 66 -8.91 4.72 21.74
CA SER A 66 -9.75 3.86 20.89
C SER A 66 -9.05 3.48 19.58
N PRO A 67 -8.81 2.18 19.29
CA PRO A 67 -8.28 1.74 17.99
C PRO A 67 -9.20 2.12 16.83
N MET A 68 -10.53 2.07 17.03
CA MET A 68 -11.52 2.45 16.02
C MET A 68 -11.39 3.94 15.69
N ALA A 69 -11.34 4.80 16.71
CA ALA A 69 -11.17 6.24 16.50
C ALA A 69 -9.85 6.57 15.79
N ARG A 70 -8.74 5.89 16.14
CA ARG A 70 -7.48 6.01 15.38
C ARG A 70 -7.64 5.63 13.92
N THR A 71 -8.31 4.51 13.63
CA THR A 71 -8.56 4.04 12.27
C THR A 71 -9.38 5.06 11.47
N LEU A 72 -10.42 5.62 12.07
CA LEU A 72 -11.26 6.64 11.43
C LEU A 72 -10.49 7.93 11.17
N CYS A 73 -9.65 8.39 12.10
CA CYS A 73 -8.76 9.53 11.89
C CYS A 73 -7.77 9.26 10.73
N TRP A 74 -7.20 8.05 10.66
CA TRP A 74 -6.34 7.63 9.56
C TRP A 74 -7.09 7.62 8.22
N SER A 75 -8.33 7.13 8.21
CA SER A 75 -9.17 7.10 7.00
C SER A 75 -9.49 8.51 6.51
N ALA A 76 -9.91 9.41 7.40
CA ALA A 76 -10.18 10.80 7.07
C ALA A 76 -8.94 11.50 6.50
N ALA A 77 -7.80 11.40 7.17
CA ALA A 77 -6.55 11.99 6.71
C ALA A 77 -6.07 11.41 5.35
N TRP A 78 -6.35 10.14 5.09
CA TRP A 78 -6.07 9.52 3.79
C TRP A 78 -6.95 10.09 2.67
N GLU A 79 -8.26 10.24 2.91
CA GLU A 79 -9.15 10.85 1.92
C GLU A 79 -8.78 12.31 1.62
N GLU A 80 -8.42 13.08 2.63
CA GLU A 80 -7.93 14.46 2.45
C GLU A 80 -6.60 14.52 1.68
N THR A 81 -5.69 13.55 1.90
CA THR A 81 -4.45 13.44 1.11
C THR A 81 -4.76 13.13 -0.35
N ARG A 82 -5.70 12.24 -0.63
CA ARG A 82 -6.14 11.92 -2.00
C ARG A 82 -6.83 13.11 -2.69
N ALA A 83 -7.54 13.92 -1.93
CA ALA A 83 -8.19 15.13 -2.42
C ALA A 83 -7.21 16.31 -2.61
N GLY A 84 -5.95 16.17 -2.19
CA GLY A 84 -4.96 17.25 -2.23
C GLY A 84 -5.15 18.31 -1.13
N GLU A 85 -5.99 18.05 -0.14
CA GLU A 85 -6.29 18.96 0.97
C GLU A 85 -5.29 18.82 2.13
N LEU A 86 -4.70 17.63 2.29
CA LEU A 86 -3.65 17.35 3.27
C LEU A 86 -2.33 17.04 2.55
N GLN A 87 -1.27 17.72 2.97
CA GLN A 87 0.07 17.43 2.43
C GLN A 87 0.54 16.04 2.87
N ALA A 88 0.93 15.21 1.89
CA ALA A 88 1.34 13.83 2.13
C ALA A 88 2.52 13.69 3.12
N ARG A 89 3.43 14.68 3.20
CA ARG A 89 4.52 14.72 4.19
C ARG A 89 4.04 14.83 5.63
N GLY A 90 2.83 15.34 5.88
CA GLY A 90 2.17 15.29 7.19
C GLY A 90 1.65 13.90 7.56
N PHE A 91 1.75 12.94 6.63
CA PHE A 91 1.27 11.58 6.76
C PHE A 91 2.29 10.51 6.38
N PRO A 92 3.55 10.59 6.87
CA PRO A 92 4.69 9.81 6.35
C PRO A 92 4.63 8.31 6.72
N ARG A 93 3.70 7.89 7.57
CA ARG A 93 3.58 6.48 7.98
C ARG A 93 2.78 5.62 7.00
N ARG A 94 2.32 6.19 5.87
CA ARG A 94 1.62 5.46 4.81
C ARG A 94 2.48 5.37 3.56
N PRO A 95 2.96 4.18 3.16
CA PRO A 95 3.82 4.01 1.98
C PRO A 95 3.25 4.68 0.73
N THR A 96 1.95 4.49 0.47
CA THR A 96 1.27 5.07 -0.70
C THR A 96 1.25 6.60 -0.65
N ALA A 97 1.08 7.23 0.54
CA ALA A 97 1.09 8.68 0.67
C ALA A 97 2.45 9.26 0.32
N VAL A 98 3.51 8.67 0.85
CA VAL A 98 4.90 9.09 0.59
C VAL A 98 5.27 8.86 -0.87
N HIS A 99 4.92 7.70 -1.43
CA HIS A 99 5.38 7.32 -2.75
C HIS A 99 4.62 8.00 -3.89
N ARG A 100 3.31 8.25 -3.73
CA ARG A 100 2.44 8.72 -4.84
C ARG A 100 1.92 10.14 -4.70
N TYR A 101 1.88 10.68 -3.49
CA TYR A 101 1.24 11.97 -3.21
C TYR A 101 2.18 13.01 -2.60
N ALA A 102 3.35 12.61 -2.10
CA ALA A 102 4.36 13.55 -1.63
C ALA A 102 5.17 14.13 -2.79
N ASP A 103 5.79 15.28 -2.54
CA ASP A 103 6.76 15.86 -3.46
C ASP A 103 7.91 14.88 -3.70
N PRO A 104 8.24 14.53 -4.96
CA PRO A 104 9.29 13.55 -5.27
C PRO A 104 10.67 13.94 -4.70
N ALA A 105 11.01 15.23 -4.71
CA ALA A 105 12.29 15.70 -4.16
C ALA A 105 12.34 15.54 -2.64
N TRP A 106 11.24 15.80 -1.94
CA TRP A 106 11.17 15.54 -0.50
C TRP A 106 11.19 14.03 -0.20
N THR A 107 10.48 13.21 -0.98
CA THR A 107 10.47 11.76 -0.82
C THR A 107 11.88 11.19 -0.95
N GLU A 108 12.65 11.64 -1.94
CA GLU A 108 14.04 11.20 -2.14
C GLU A 108 14.99 11.70 -1.05
N ALA A 109 14.81 12.94 -0.58
CA ALA A 109 15.72 13.55 0.41
C ALA A 109 15.47 13.05 1.84
N GLU A 110 14.23 12.85 2.25
CA GLU A 110 13.86 12.62 3.65
C GLU A 110 12.73 11.59 3.81
N GLY A 111 11.68 11.66 2.97
CA GLY A 111 10.42 10.94 3.18
C GLY A 111 10.58 9.42 3.20
N ARG A 112 11.42 8.90 2.32
CA ARG A 112 11.75 7.47 2.26
C ARG A 112 12.37 6.97 3.56
N ASP A 113 13.37 7.68 4.06
CA ASP A 113 14.11 7.26 5.27
C ASP A 113 13.19 7.36 6.50
N LEU A 114 12.42 8.45 6.64
CA LEU A 114 11.44 8.60 7.72
C LEU A 114 10.40 7.48 7.73
N LEU A 115 9.86 7.12 6.57
CA LEU A 115 8.91 6.03 6.44
C LEU A 115 9.55 4.69 6.84
N CYS A 116 10.71 4.38 6.28
CA CYS A 116 11.40 3.12 6.55
C CYS A 116 11.78 2.99 8.02
N ASP A 117 12.29 4.04 8.66
CA ASP A 117 12.65 4.04 10.07
C ASP A 117 11.43 3.78 10.96
N ALA A 118 10.29 4.40 10.65
CA ALA A 118 9.04 4.17 11.37
C ALA A 118 8.53 2.72 11.21
N LEU A 119 8.60 2.17 9.99
CA LEU A 119 8.18 0.79 9.72
C LEU A 119 9.12 -0.24 10.38
N ILE A 120 10.44 0.00 10.33
CA ILE A 120 11.42 -0.86 11.02
C ILE A 120 11.25 -0.80 12.53
N ALA A 121 10.98 0.38 13.09
CA ALA A 121 10.72 0.52 14.52
C ALA A 121 9.48 -0.29 14.93
N GLY A 122 8.38 -0.19 14.17
CA GLY A 122 7.18 -1.00 14.38
C GLY A 122 7.42 -2.50 14.24
N ALA A 123 8.18 -2.92 13.21
CA ALA A 123 8.54 -4.33 12.99
C ALA A 123 9.46 -4.93 14.09
N ARG A 124 10.08 -4.08 14.89
CA ARG A 124 10.89 -4.47 16.08
C ARG A 124 10.13 -4.33 17.40
N GLY A 125 8.87 -3.92 17.34
CA GLY A 125 8.01 -3.79 18.52
C GLY A 125 7.80 -5.13 19.25
N GLU A 126 7.21 -5.06 20.45
CA GLU A 126 7.02 -6.22 21.31
C GLU A 126 5.77 -7.06 20.95
N ASP A 127 4.80 -6.46 20.25
CA ASP A 127 3.59 -7.12 19.76
C ASP A 127 3.87 -7.85 18.44
N PRO A 128 3.83 -9.19 18.39
CA PRO A 128 4.13 -9.97 17.20
C PRO A 128 3.20 -9.69 16.01
N ASP A 129 1.91 -9.44 16.27
CA ASP A 129 0.92 -9.19 15.22
C ASP A 129 1.16 -7.81 14.57
N ALA A 130 1.39 -6.80 15.40
CA ALA A 130 1.77 -5.47 14.90
C ALA A 130 3.13 -5.51 14.16
N ALA A 131 4.12 -6.22 14.71
CA ALA A 131 5.43 -6.38 14.09
C ALA A 131 5.34 -7.00 12.69
N LEU A 132 4.47 -8.01 12.51
CA LEU A 132 4.23 -8.63 11.21
C LEU A 132 3.64 -7.65 10.21
N ILE A 133 2.63 -6.88 10.62
CA ILE A 133 2.02 -5.85 9.76
C ILE A 133 3.05 -4.82 9.31
N PHE A 134 3.86 -4.29 10.23
CA PHE A 134 4.90 -3.32 9.90
C PHE A 134 5.98 -3.90 8.98
N ALA A 135 6.37 -5.15 9.18
CA ALA A 135 7.34 -5.82 8.31
C ALA A 135 6.78 -6.04 6.90
N GLN A 136 5.49 -6.41 6.77
CA GLN A 136 4.81 -6.55 5.48
C GLN A 136 4.69 -5.19 4.76
N GLU A 137 4.31 -4.13 5.47
CA GLU A 137 4.25 -2.77 4.90
C GLU A 137 5.63 -2.29 4.43
N LEU A 138 6.71 -2.63 5.16
CA LEU A 138 8.07 -2.30 4.77
C LEU A 138 8.44 -2.89 3.40
N THR A 139 7.95 -4.07 3.06
CA THR A 139 8.20 -4.69 1.74
C THR A 139 7.55 -3.93 0.58
N ARG A 140 6.59 -3.05 0.87
CA ARG A 140 5.85 -2.22 -0.11
C ARG A 140 6.36 -0.77 -0.16
N ALA A 141 7.23 -0.40 0.76
CA ALA A 141 7.78 0.95 0.84
C ALA A 141 8.93 1.16 -0.17
N PRO A 142 9.21 2.40 -0.58
CA PRO A 142 10.47 2.73 -1.22
C PRO A 142 11.62 2.48 -0.23
N LEU A 143 12.57 1.60 -0.58
CA LEU A 143 13.53 1.07 0.39
C LEU A 143 14.70 2.02 0.65
N SER A 144 14.91 2.39 1.92
CA SER A 144 16.15 2.97 2.41
C SER A 144 17.23 1.88 2.58
N ASP A 145 18.49 2.28 2.78
CA ASP A 145 19.56 1.32 3.06
C ASP A 145 19.33 0.53 4.36
N ALA A 146 18.74 1.17 5.37
CA ALA A 146 18.34 0.51 6.61
C ALA A 146 17.25 -0.56 6.37
N ALA A 147 16.26 -0.25 5.51
CA ALA A 147 15.23 -1.19 5.10
C ALA A 147 15.82 -2.37 4.32
N VAL A 148 16.71 -2.13 3.38
CA VAL A 148 17.43 -3.19 2.66
C VAL A 148 18.15 -4.12 3.62
N ALA A 149 18.93 -3.56 4.57
CA ALA A 149 19.65 -4.35 5.56
C ALA A 149 18.70 -5.16 6.47
N TYR A 150 17.51 -4.64 6.77
CA TYR A 150 16.51 -5.35 7.54
C TYR A 150 15.87 -6.49 6.73
N LEU A 151 15.47 -6.24 5.47
CA LEU A 151 14.87 -7.25 4.59
C LEU A 151 15.84 -8.39 4.25
N LEU A 152 17.13 -8.10 4.07
CA LEU A 152 18.15 -9.12 3.88
C LEU A 152 18.25 -10.09 5.07
N LYS A 153 18.06 -9.59 6.32
CA LYS A 153 17.99 -10.46 7.51
C LYS A 153 16.77 -11.35 7.48
N LEU A 154 15.62 -10.86 7.01
CA LEU A 154 14.40 -11.66 6.89
C LEU A 154 14.56 -12.76 5.85
N VAL A 155 15.17 -12.47 4.69
CA VAL A 155 15.43 -13.48 3.64
C VAL A 155 16.39 -14.56 4.14
N ALA A 156 17.44 -14.18 4.88
CA ALA A 156 18.45 -15.11 5.38
C ALA A 156 18.00 -15.91 6.62
N ALA A 157 16.88 -15.52 7.25
CA ALA A 157 16.39 -16.22 8.44
C ALA A 157 15.84 -17.61 8.08
N GLU A 158 16.08 -18.60 8.94
CA GLU A 158 15.42 -19.89 8.83
C GLU A 158 13.91 -19.76 9.12
N PRO A 159 13.05 -20.56 8.46
CA PRO A 159 11.62 -20.57 8.75
C PRO A 159 11.35 -20.85 10.24
N GLY A 160 10.56 -19.97 10.88
CA GLY A 160 10.26 -20.03 12.31
C GLY A 160 11.31 -19.36 13.22
N ALA A 161 12.41 -18.83 12.66
CA ALA A 161 13.32 -18.00 13.44
C ALA A 161 12.67 -16.67 13.82
N THR A 162 13.15 -16.03 14.89
CA THR A 162 12.65 -14.74 15.35
C THR A 162 13.62 -13.61 15.04
N VAL A 163 13.08 -12.46 14.62
CA VAL A 163 13.81 -11.20 14.49
C VAL A 163 13.11 -10.16 15.38
N GLY A 164 13.60 -10.00 16.62
CA GLY A 164 12.85 -9.34 17.68
C GLY A 164 11.65 -10.20 18.13
N ALA A 165 10.45 -9.63 18.18
CA ALA A 165 9.21 -10.37 18.45
C ALA A 165 8.62 -11.03 17.20
N LEU A 166 9.10 -10.66 16.01
CA LEU A 166 8.60 -11.13 14.73
C LEU A 166 9.05 -12.57 14.45
N THR A 167 8.12 -13.50 14.25
CA THR A 167 8.41 -14.83 13.72
C THR A 167 8.45 -14.77 12.20
N VAL A 168 9.58 -15.18 11.62
CA VAL A 168 9.79 -15.16 10.16
C VAL A 168 9.24 -16.45 9.56
N ASP A 169 8.14 -16.34 8.83
CA ASP A 169 7.56 -17.42 8.05
C ASP A 169 8.03 -17.39 6.58
N ALA A 170 7.60 -18.39 5.81
CA ALA A 170 7.94 -18.47 4.39
C ALA A 170 7.36 -17.31 3.58
N ASP A 171 6.13 -16.87 3.90
CA ASP A 171 5.46 -15.80 3.15
C ASP A 171 6.18 -14.46 3.34
N LEU A 172 6.63 -14.15 4.55
CA LEU A 172 7.40 -12.93 4.84
C LEU A 172 8.77 -12.95 4.16
N ARG A 173 9.44 -14.11 4.10
CA ARG A 173 10.69 -14.27 3.34
C ARG A 173 10.49 -13.98 1.85
N TRP A 174 9.41 -14.51 1.26
CA TRP A 174 9.05 -14.24 -0.11
C TRP A 174 8.73 -12.77 -0.39
N LEU A 175 8.02 -12.10 0.52
CA LEU A 175 7.73 -10.68 0.40
C LEU A 175 9.01 -9.85 0.45
N ALA A 176 9.91 -10.16 1.40
CA ALA A 176 11.19 -9.49 1.55
C ALA A 176 12.08 -9.69 0.30
N LEU A 177 12.18 -10.93 -0.22
CA LEU A 177 12.92 -11.22 -1.45
C LEU A 177 12.35 -10.46 -2.65
N THR A 178 11.02 -10.46 -2.82
CA THR A 178 10.35 -9.74 -3.91
C THR A 178 10.66 -8.25 -3.86
N ALA A 179 10.61 -7.64 -2.67
CA ALA A 179 10.92 -6.23 -2.47
C ALA A 179 12.37 -5.90 -2.84
N LEU A 180 13.32 -6.70 -2.39
CA LEU A 180 14.74 -6.51 -2.72
C LEU A 180 15.00 -6.63 -4.23
N ILE A 181 14.38 -7.60 -4.90
CA ILE A 181 14.48 -7.77 -6.36
C ILE A 181 13.90 -6.54 -7.08
N ALA A 182 12.68 -6.15 -6.74
CA ALA A 182 11.99 -5.04 -7.40
C ALA A 182 12.74 -3.69 -7.27
N HIS A 183 13.48 -3.51 -6.16
CA HIS A 183 14.31 -2.34 -5.90
C HIS A 183 15.76 -2.50 -6.39
N SER A 184 16.04 -3.42 -7.32
CA SER A 184 17.37 -3.62 -7.94
C SER A 184 18.48 -3.84 -6.92
N ARG A 185 18.22 -4.63 -5.84
CA ARG A 185 19.22 -4.93 -4.82
C ARG A 185 20.00 -6.23 -5.11
N TYR A 186 19.81 -6.77 -6.29
CA TYR A 186 20.61 -7.84 -6.90
C TYR A 186 21.39 -7.25 -8.07
N GLU A 187 22.56 -7.83 -8.37
CA GLU A 187 23.50 -7.30 -9.36
C GLU A 187 22.87 -7.28 -10.78
N ASP A 188 22.14 -8.35 -11.11
CA ASP A 188 21.44 -8.51 -12.38
C ASP A 188 20.23 -9.44 -12.27
N ALA A 189 19.57 -9.69 -13.38
CA ALA A 189 18.41 -10.58 -13.45
C ALA A 189 18.77 -12.05 -13.18
N GLU A 190 20.00 -12.49 -13.50
CA GLU A 190 20.45 -13.86 -13.27
C GLU A 190 20.65 -14.12 -11.77
N SER A 191 21.28 -13.21 -11.06
CA SER A 191 21.44 -13.28 -9.60
C SER A 191 20.10 -13.20 -8.87
N ALA A 192 19.15 -12.39 -9.35
CA ALA A 192 17.78 -12.36 -8.84
C ALA A 192 17.07 -13.71 -9.04
N GLU A 193 17.15 -14.31 -10.24
CA GLU A 193 16.55 -15.62 -10.51
C GLU A 193 17.22 -16.74 -9.71
N ALA A 194 18.53 -16.67 -9.47
CA ALA A 194 19.22 -17.61 -8.61
C ALA A 194 18.66 -17.58 -7.17
N ALA A 195 18.46 -16.38 -6.60
CA ALA A 195 17.87 -16.21 -5.27
C ALA A 195 16.41 -16.71 -5.21
N ILE A 196 15.62 -16.46 -6.25
CA ILE A 196 14.26 -17.01 -6.38
C ILE A 196 14.28 -18.53 -6.40
N SER A 197 15.15 -19.11 -7.20
CA SER A 197 15.26 -20.57 -7.36
C SER A 197 15.73 -21.25 -6.08
N GLU A 198 16.64 -20.64 -5.33
CA GLU A 198 17.08 -21.12 -4.03
C GLU A 198 15.94 -21.16 -3.03
N LEU A 199 15.18 -20.05 -2.90
CA LEU A 199 14.03 -20.00 -1.97
C LEU A 199 12.92 -20.95 -2.41
N ALA A 200 12.65 -21.11 -3.72
CA ALA A 200 11.67 -22.06 -4.24
C ALA A 200 12.07 -23.52 -4.01
N ALA A 201 13.36 -23.84 -3.99
CA ALA A 201 13.84 -25.18 -3.64
C ALA A 201 13.61 -25.50 -2.15
N ALA A 202 13.67 -24.49 -1.28
CA ALA A 202 13.41 -24.60 0.15
C ALA A 202 11.90 -24.60 0.47
N ASP A 203 11.09 -23.86 -0.30
CA ASP A 203 9.62 -23.79 -0.11
C ASP A 203 8.88 -24.36 -1.33
N ARG A 204 8.57 -25.66 -1.27
CA ARG A 204 7.86 -26.40 -2.32
C ARG A 204 6.32 -26.35 -2.17
N SER A 205 5.80 -25.48 -1.35
CA SER A 205 4.36 -25.32 -1.15
C SER A 205 3.69 -24.69 -2.39
N ALA A 206 2.37 -24.80 -2.48
CA ALA A 206 1.60 -24.12 -3.52
C ALA A 206 1.73 -22.59 -3.39
N SER A 207 1.78 -22.07 -2.14
CA SER A 207 2.01 -20.65 -1.86
C SER A 207 3.40 -20.21 -2.32
N GLY A 208 4.46 -20.98 -2.01
CA GLY A 208 5.82 -20.72 -2.47
C GLY A 208 5.94 -20.67 -3.99
N THR A 209 5.24 -21.59 -4.68
CA THR A 209 5.20 -21.59 -6.16
C THR A 209 4.62 -20.28 -6.69
N MET A 210 3.52 -19.81 -6.14
CA MET A 210 2.90 -18.54 -6.55
C MET A 210 3.75 -17.32 -6.14
N SER A 211 4.40 -17.36 -5.00
CA SER A 211 5.33 -16.32 -4.57
C SER A 211 6.55 -16.22 -5.47
N ALA A 212 7.06 -17.35 -5.99
CA ALA A 212 8.12 -17.35 -7.00
C ALA A 212 7.67 -16.72 -8.32
N VAL A 213 6.40 -16.93 -8.75
CA VAL A 213 5.82 -16.22 -9.91
C VAL A 213 5.83 -14.72 -9.69
N ARG A 214 5.39 -14.26 -8.52
CA ARG A 214 5.39 -12.84 -8.14
C ARG A 214 6.81 -12.26 -8.17
N ALA A 215 7.77 -12.94 -7.56
CA ALA A 215 9.15 -12.48 -7.49
C ALA A 215 9.79 -12.36 -8.89
N ARG A 216 9.53 -13.31 -9.81
CA ARG A 216 9.99 -13.23 -11.21
C ARG A 216 9.38 -12.05 -11.96
N ALA A 217 8.08 -11.82 -11.80
CA ALA A 217 7.40 -10.67 -12.38
C ALA A 217 7.90 -9.33 -11.80
N ALA A 218 8.49 -9.35 -10.61
CA ALA A 218 9.07 -8.17 -9.97
C ALA A 218 10.47 -7.81 -10.49
N ILE A 219 11.19 -8.73 -11.19
CA ILE A 219 12.51 -8.45 -11.75
C ILE A 219 12.44 -7.16 -12.61
N PRO A 220 13.30 -6.15 -12.32
CA PRO A 220 13.18 -4.83 -12.92
C PRO A 220 13.88 -4.75 -14.29
N THR A 221 13.47 -5.60 -15.23
CA THR A 221 13.94 -5.58 -16.61
C THR A 221 12.76 -5.54 -17.59
N ALA A 222 12.95 -4.92 -18.76
CA ALA A 222 11.91 -4.85 -19.78
C ALA A 222 11.44 -6.25 -20.23
N GLU A 223 12.35 -7.22 -20.28
CA GLU A 223 12.07 -8.60 -20.67
C GLU A 223 11.18 -9.30 -19.61
N ALA A 224 11.52 -9.21 -18.33
CA ALA A 224 10.72 -9.80 -17.26
C ALA A 224 9.33 -9.17 -17.19
N LYS A 225 9.24 -7.82 -17.33
CA LYS A 225 7.96 -7.12 -17.39
C LYS A 225 7.12 -7.53 -18.59
N ARG A 226 7.72 -7.71 -19.77
CA ARG A 226 7.03 -8.22 -20.97
C ARG A 226 6.53 -9.64 -20.75
N THR A 227 7.36 -10.54 -20.22
CA THR A 227 6.96 -11.92 -19.92
C THR A 227 5.78 -11.98 -18.95
N ALA A 228 5.80 -11.17 -17.88
CA ALA A 228 4.72 -11.11 -16.91
C ALA A 228 3.43 -10.55 -17.52
N TRP A 229 3.53 -9.50 -18.34
CA TRP A 229 2.39 -8.92 -19.06
C TRP A 229 1.74 -9.93 -20.00
N ASP A 230 2.55 -10.55 -20.87
CA ASP A 230 2.07 -11.52 -21.86
C ASP A 230 1.38 -12.71 -21.19
N ALA A 231 1.92 -13.18 -20.06
CA ALA A 231 1.27 -14.21 -19.25
C ALA A 231 -0.08 -13.76 -18.69
N ALA A 232 -0.15 -12.54 -18.14
CA ALA A 232 -1.38 -12.01 -17.54
C ALA A 232 -2.52 -11.82 -18.56
N VAL A 233 -2.22 -11.55 -19.83
CA VAL A 233 -3.21 -11.35 -20.90
C VAL A 233 -3.46 -12.58 -21.78
N SER A 234 -2.83 -13.73 -21.45
CA SER A 234 -2.94 -14.98 -22.23
C SER A 234 -4.22 -15.78 -22.01
N SER A 235 -4.99 -15.51 -20.97
CA SER A 235 -6.11 -16.33 -20.47
C SER A 235 -5.75 -17.70 -19.88
N GLU A 236 -4.47 -18.04 -19.77
CA GLU A 236 -4.01 -19.34 -19.28
C GLU A 236 -3.82 -19.40 -17.78
N LEU A 237 -3.71 -18.24 -17.12
CA LEU A 237 -3.49 -18.15 -15.69
C LEU A 237 -4.79 -18.36 -14.90
N SER A 238 -4.64 -19.00 -13.72
CA SER A 238 -5.70 -19.02 -12.72
C SER A 238 -5.87 -17.63 -12.08
N ASN A 239 -6.98 -17.40 -11.37
CA ASN A 239 -7.21 -16.18 -10.59
C ASN A 239 -6.02 -15.83 -9.66
N LEU A 240 -5.46 -16.85 -9.01
CA LEU A 240 -4.29 -16.69 -8.15
C LEU A 240 -3.02 -16.36 -8.95
N GLY A 241 -2.86 -17.01 -10.11
CA GLY A 241 -1.74 -16.76 -11.02
C GLY A 241 -1.75 -15.32 -11.54
N ILE A 242 -2.91 -14.80 -11.98
CA ILE A 242 -3.04 -13.40 -12.41
C ILE A 242 -2.66 -12.46 -11.27
N ARG A 243 -3.21 -12.65 -10.07
CA ARG A 243 -2.93 -11.80 -8.93
C ARG A 243 -1.43 -11.72 -8.62
N HIS A 244 -0.76 -12.85 -8.50
CA HIS A 244 0.68 -12.86 -8.19
C HIS A 244 1.53 -12.27 -9.32
N THR A 245 1.16 -12.52 -10.58
CA THR A 245 1.86 -11.95 -11.74
C THR A 245 1.73 -10.43 -11.78
N THR A 246 0.52 -9.90 -11.62
CA THR A 246 0.25 -8.46 -11.67
C THR A 246 0.79 -7.71 -10.44
N GLU A 247 0.74 -8.33 -9.25
CA GLU A 247 1.42 -7.81 -8.06
C GLU A 247 2.92 -7.65 -8.29
N GLY A 248 3.59 -8.66 -8.86
CA GLY A 248 5.01 -8.61 -9.17
C GLY A 248 5.31 -7.60 -10.28
N LEU A 249 4.49 -7.56 -11.33
CA LEU A 249 4.65 -6.62 -12.44
C LEU A 249 4.72 -5.17 -11.96
N THR A 250 3.87 -4.79 -11.02
CA THR A 250 3.73 -3.43 -10.51
C THR A 250 4.44 -3.18 -9.17
N TRP A 251 5.18 -4.15 -8.65
CA TRP A 251 5.92 -4.00 -7.40
C TRP A 251 6.97 -2.89 -7.50
N ALA A 252 7.08 -2.07 -6.48
CA ALA A 252 7.98 -0.90 -6.42
C ALA A 252 7.71 0.18 -7.49
N ASP A 253 6.52 0.17 -8.11
CA ASP A 253 6.08 1.15 -9.10
C ASP A 253 7.13 1.44 -10.19
N PRO A 254 7.51 0.44 -11.02
CA PRO A 254 8.56 0.59 -12.03
C PRO A 254 8.04 1.33 -13.27
N GLY A 255 7.53 2.57 -13.10
CA GLY A 255 6.77 3.32 -14.09
C GLY A 255 7.41 3.39 -15.47
N GLU A 256 8.73 3.64 -15.56
CA GLU A 256 9.43 3.69 -16.84
C GLU A 256 9.39 2.37 -17.60
N LEU A 257 9.54 1.25 -16.91
CA LEU A 257 9.49 -0.08 -17.52
C LEU A 257 8.07 -0.48 -17.96
N LEU A 258 7.05 0.12 -17.36
CA LEU A 258 5.65 -0.18 -17.65
C LEU A 258 5.05 0.72 -18.73
N GLN A 259 5.68 1.83 -19.10
CA GLN A 259 5.19 2.75 -20.13
C GLN A 259 4.93 2.04 -21.47
N GLN A 260 5.70 1.00 -21.80
CA GLN A 260 5.51 0.19 -23.00
C GLN A 260 4.11 -0.45 -23.10
N PHE A 261 3.38 -0.55 -21.99
CA PHE A 261 2.05 -1.18 -21.94
C PHE A 261 0.89 -0.17 -21.97
N ASN A 262 1.16 1.13 -21.89
CA ASN A 262 0.12 2.16 -21.79
C ASN A 262 -0.88 2.09 -22.95
N GLU A 263 -0.39 2.08 -24.18
CA GLU A 263 -1.26 1.97 -25.37
C GLU A 263 -1.83 0.55 -25.54
N GLU A 264 -0.99 -0.43 -25.26
CA GLU A 264 -1.36 -1.82 -25.42
C GLU A 264 -2.56 -2.19 -24.54
N TYR A 265 -2.61 -1.69 -23.30
CA TYR A 265 -3.74 -1.91 -22.39
C TYR A 265 -5.07 -1.57 -23.06
N PHE A 266 -5.22 -0.34 -23.58
CA PHE A 266 -6.47 0.12 -24.18
C PHE A 266 -6.82 -0.67 -25.45
N ARG A 267 -5.82 -1.10 -26.19
CA ARG A 267 -6.01 -1.92 -27.40
C ARG A 267 -6.52 -3.32 -27.10
N ILE A 268 -6.07 -3.94 -25.98
CA ILE A 268 -6.42 -5.33 -25.64
C ILE A 268 -7.63 -5.43 -24.71
N ALA A 269 -7.98 -4.38 -23.98
CA ALA A 269 -9.07 -4.39 -22.99
C ALA A 269 -10.42 -4.89 -23.55
N PRO A 270 -10.89 -4.47 -24.77
CA PRO A 270 -12.11 -5.01 -25.34
C PRO A 270 -12.06 -6.52 -25.63
N ARG A 271 -10.89 -7.03 -26.01
CA ARG A 271 -10.68 -8.47 -26.22
C ARG A 271 -10.79 -9.24 -24.91
N ILE A 272 -10.09 -8.78 -23.87
CA ILE A 272 -10.11 -9.40 -22.53
C ILE A 272 -11.55 -9.43 -22.00
N TRP A 273 -12.28 -8.32 -22.12
CA TRP A 273 -13.67 -8.22 -21.68
C TRP A 273 -14.59 -9.21 -22.38
N LYS A 274 -14.33 -9.50 -23.66
CA LYS A 274 -15.15 -10.40 -24.49
C LYS A 274 -14.78 -11.88 -24.32
N GLU A 275 -13.50 -12.20 -24.17
CA GLU A 275 -12.99 -13.58 -24.27
C GLU A 275 -12.79 -14.25 -22.91
N PHE A 276 -12.54 -13.47 -21.84
CA PHE A 276 -12.33 -14.01 -20.51
C PHE A 276 -13.68 -14.22 -19.79
N SER A 277 -13.69 -15.05 -18.74
CA SER A 277 -14.85 -15.06 -17.85
C SER A 277 -15.02 -13.70 -17.18
N PRO A 278 -16.25 -13.30 -16.80
CA PRO A 278 -16.50 -11.95 -16.24
C PRO A 278 -15.58 -11.62 -15.04
N GLU A 279 -15.36 -12.58 -14.14
CA GLU A 279 -14.49 -12.39 -12.98
C GLU A 279 -13.04 -12.20 -13.40
N MET A 280 -12.53 -13.02 -14.33
CA MET A 280 -11.18 -12.93 -14.84
C MET A 280 -10.96 -11.63 -15.63
N ALA A 281 -11.91 -11.24 -16.46
CA ALA A 281 -11.85 -9.99 -17.22
C ALA A 281 -11.76 -8.79 -16.28
N GLN A 282 -12.67 -8.71 -15.32
CA GLN A 282 -12.67 -7.62 -14.32
C GLN A 282 -11.35 -7.56 -13.56
N ARG A 283 -10.86 -8.69 -13.05
CA ARG A 283 -9.61 -8.75 -12.30
C ARG A 283 -8.43 -8.31 -13.16
N THR A 284 -8.26 -8.92 -14.34
CA THR A 284 -7.14 -8.60 -15.24
C THR A 284 -7.14 -7.13 -15.62
N LEU A 285 -8.29 -6.57 -15.97
CA LEU A 285 -8.38 -5.18 -16.38
C LEU A 285 -8.13 -4.20 -15.23
N LEU A 286 -8.63 -4.50 -14.02
CA LEU A 286 -8.39 -3.65 -12.85
C LEU A 286 -6.93 -3.68 -12.41
N GLU A 287 -6.29 -4.85 -12.43
CA GLU A 287 -4.92 -5.01 -11.95
C GLU A 287 -3.87 -4.53 -12.96
N LEU A 288 -4.15 -4.62 -14.26
CA LEU A 288 -3.27 -4.13 -15.33
C LEU A 288 -3.54 -2.67 -15.73
N TYR A 289 -4.56 -2.01 -15.18
CA TYR A 289 -4.82 -0.60 -15.50
C TYR A 289 -3.58 0.25 -15.23
N PRO A 290 -3.12 1.05 -16.21
CA PRO A 290 -1.86 1.80 -16.10
C PRO A 290 -1.91 2.96 -15.09
N ARG A 291 -1.95 2.65 -13.79
CA ARG A 291 -1.99 3.63 -12.68
C ARG A 291 -0.70 4.43 -12.53
N TRP A 292 0.35 4.00 -13.20
CA TRP A 292 1.65 4.69 -13.25
C TRP A 292 1.69 5.83 -14.28
N ASP A 293 0.70 5.90 -15.17
CA ASP A 293 0.56 6.97 -16.15
C ASP A 293 -0.59 7.92 -15.75
N VAL A 294 -0.24 9.11 -15.26
CA VAL A 294 -1.20 10.14 -14.80
C VAL A 294 -1.28 11.32 -15.76
N THR A 295 -0.97 11.11 -17.05
CA THR A 295 -1.02 12.14 -18.08
C THR A 295 -2.44 12.41 -18.58
N GLU A 296 -2.70 13.62 -19.08
CA GLU A 296 -3.96 13.99 -19.75
C GLU A 296 -4.26 13.08 -20.95
N GLU A 297 -3.23 12.63 -21.65
CA GLU A 297 -3.37 11.72 -22.79
C GLU A 297 -3.92 10.36 -22.32
N HIS A 298 -3.41 9.83 -21.20
CA HIS A 298 -3.90 8.59 -20.62
C HIS A 298 -5.35 8.71 -20.16
N LEU A 299 -5.72 9.81 -19.49
CA LEU A 299 -7.10 10.08 -19.09
C LEU A 299 -8.03 10.15 -20.30
N GLY A 300 -7.62 10.82 -21.38
CA GLY A 300 -8.39 10.86 -22.63
C GLY A 300 -8.60 9.47 -23.26
N ARG A 301 -7.62 8.57 -23.17
CA ARG A 301 -7.76 7.18 -23.63
C ARG A 301 -8.72 6.37 -22.77
N ALA A 302 -8.72 6.60 -21.46
CA ALA A 302 -9.64 5.95 -20.53
C ALA A 302 -11.10 6.38 -20.82
N ASP A 303 -11.33 7.68 -21.00
CA ASP A 303 -12.65 8.22 -21.37
C ASP A 303 -13.14 7.66 -22.71
N ALA A 304 -12.25 7.56 -23.69
CA ALA A 304 -12.60 6.99 -24.99
C ALA A 304 -12.93 5.49 -24.94
N LEU A 305 -12.34 4.73 -24.02
CA LEU A 305 -12.67 3.31 -23.82
C LEU A 305 -14.03 3.13 -23.14
N LEU A 306 -14.45 4.07 -22.30
CA LEU A 306 -15.70 4.02 -21.53
C LEU A 306 -16.90 4.59 -22.29
N ALA A 307 -16.68 5.34 -23.39
CA ALA A 307 -17.71 5.93 -24.22
C ALA A 307 -18.34 4.90 -25.18
#